data_3193d3100f75e932cae12f9267da8d5e
#
_entry.id   3193d3100f75e932cae12f9267da8d5e
#
_cell.length_a   1.000
_cell.length_b   1.000
_cell.length_c   1.000
_cell.angle_alpha   90.00
_cell.angle_beta   90.00
_cell.angle_gamma   90.00
#
_symmetry.space_group_name_H-M   'P 1'
#
loop_
_entity.id
_entity.type
_entity.pdbx_description
1 polymer ?
#
loop_
_entity_poly.entity_id
_entity_poly.type
_entity_poly.pdbx_seq_one_letter_code
_entity_poly.pdbx_strand_id
1 'polypeptide(L)'
;MKIKKRKYFLEALWEGLLKISGSVTSIIILLIVLFLFTQGMGLFKKPVVEEGYELVVNSQNPVTFLTPFEVKEIFDYEIEEWSALGIENEEDEIMIFRFNDIERFVMSEEELQPENISNTLNRIIESHPGIIAFIPKVYVTEDFTSKVLDLGEIRPADFFAGKEWYPTATPAPQFGILPIILGTLWVSLGAILLALPFGLAVAIYLAELANQRIYKLLKPTVELLAGIPSVVYGFFGLVVIVPMIQKGFGLPVGETGLAGSIILGIMALPTIITISEDALRSVPRAMREASLALGANHWQTVYKVIIPYAISGITAAVVLGIGRAIGETMAVLMVTGNAAIIPTSLLEPLRTIPATIAAELGEAPKGGAHYQALFLLGCILFVMTLIINLSVEYITSKKKN
;
A
#
# COMPACT_ATOMS: atom_id res chain seq x y z
N MET A 1 9.05 -57.18 -21.07
CA MET A 1 10.06 -56.55 -20.21
C MET A 1 10.44 -55.12 -20.66
N LYS A 2 10.66 -54.87 -21.97
CA LYS A 2 11.02 -53.52 -22.51
C LYS A 2 9.94 -52.43 -22.30
N ILE A 3 8.64 -52.75 -22.39
CA ILE A 3 7.54 -51.82 -22.25
C ILE A 3 7.42 -51.28 -20.80
N LYS A 4 7.60 -52.15 -19.79
CA LYS A 4 7.61 -51.74 -18.38
C LYS A 4 8.76 -50.79 -18.07
N LYS A 5 9.98 -51.03 -18.56
CA LYS A 5 11.14 -50.14 -18.36
C LYS A 5 10.94 -48.76 -18.98
N ARG A 6 10.31 -48.69 -20.17
CA ARG A 6 10.01 -47.40 -20.82
C ARG A 6 8.94 -46.60 -20.05
N LYS A 7 7.96 -47.27 -19.45
CA LYS A 7 6.94 -46.61 -18.61
C LYS A 7 7.56 -46.01 -17.34
N TYR A 8 8.37 -46.77 -16.62
CA TYR A 8 9.09 -46.28 -15.44
C TYR A 8 10.06 -45.12 -15.76
N PHE A 9 10.73 -45.18 -16.91
CA PHE A 9 11.60 -44.09 -17.34
C PHE A 9 10.83 -42.82 -17.64
N LEU A 10 9.68 -42.91 -18.32
CA LEU A 10 8.81 -41.75 -18.57
C LEU A 10 8.22 -41.18 -17.26
N GLU A 11 7.78 -42.02 -16.35
CA GLU A 11 7.29 -41.61 -15.03
C GLU A 11 8.38 -40.87 -14.23
N ALA A 12 9.61 -41.43 -14.19
CA ALA A 12 10.73 -40.77 -13.52
C ALA A 12 11.13 -39.43 -14.19
N LEU A 13 11.04 -39.34 -15.53
CA LEU A 13 11.28 -38.10 -16.26
C LEU A 13 10.24 -37.02 -15.90
N TRP A 14 8.95 -37.40 -15.89
CA TRP A 14 7.87 -36.47 -15.50
C TRP A 14 7.99 -36.06 -14.05
N GLU A 15 8.28 -36.99 -13.15
CA GLU A 15 8.50 -36.67 -11.74
C GLU A 15 9.70 -35.73 -11.55
N GLY A 16 10.79 -35.96 -12.29
CA GLY A 16 11.93 -35.03 -12.30
C GLY A 16 11.58 -33.63 -12.80
N LEU A 17 10.86 -33.54 -13.92
CA LEU A 17 10.40 -32.25 -14.46
C LEU A 17 9.49 -31.51 -13.50
N LEU A 18 8.56 -32.19 -12.83
CA LEU A 18 7.66 -31.59 -11.85
C LEU A 18 8.44 -31.07 -10.62
N LYS A 19 9.41 -31.84 -10.12
CA LYS A 19 10.28 -31.43 -9.01
C LYS A 19 11.12 -30.22 -9.40
N ILE A 20 11.74 -30.21 -10.58
CA ILE A 20 12.51 -29.08 -11.09
C ILE A 20 11.61 -27.83 -11.22
N SER A 21 10.43 -27.98 -11.84
CA SER A 21 9.49 -26.86 -11.99
C SER A 21 9.08 -26.27 -10.64
N GLY A 22 8.73 -27.11 -9.66
CA GLY A 22 8.39 -26.65 -8.31
C GLY A 22 9.57 -25.95 -7.61
N SER A 23 10.79 -26.51 -7.76
CA SER A 23 11.99 -25.88 -7.18
C SER A 23 12.32 -24.53 -7.83
N VAL A 24 12.23 -24.44 -9.16
CA VAL A 24 12.46 -23.20 -9.91
C VAL A 24 11.45 -22.13 -9.50
N THR A 25 10.17 -22.45 -9.39
CA THR A 25 9.14 -21.52 -8.94
C THR A 25 9.43 -21.01 -7.53
N SER A 26 9.78 -21.89 -6.60
CA SER A 26 10.12 -21.51 -5.23
C SER A 26 11.36 -20.60 -5.16
N ILE A 27 12.39 -20.90 -5.97
CA ILE A 27 13.60 -20.06 -6.06
C ILE A 27 13.27 -18.69 -6.63
N ILE A 28 12.46 -18.60 -7.68
CA ILE A 28 12.06 -17.32 -8.28
C ILE A 28 11.31 -16.46 -7.26
N ILE A 29 10.36 -17.03 -6.52
CA ILE A 29 9.64 -16.28 -5.48
C ILE A 29 10.62 -15.77 -4.41
N LEU A 30 11.54 -16.62 -3.94
CA LEU A 30 12.55 -16.21 -2.97
C LEU A 30 13.43 -15.08 -3.49
N LEU A 31 13.87 -15.16 -4.75
CA LEU A 31 14.68 -14.11 -5.38
C LEU A 31 13.91 -12.80 -5.53
N ILE A 32 12.62 -12.84 -5.89
CA ILE A 32 11.78 -11.63 -5.94
C ILE A 32 11.69 -10.98 -4.56
N VAL A 33 11.40 -11.76 -3.52
CA VAL A 33 11.31 -11.25 -2.15
C VAL A 33 12.65 -10.67 -1.71
N LEU A 34 13.75 -11.38 -1.94
CA LEU A 34 15.10 -10.90 -1.60
C LEU A 34 15.43 -9.60 -2.34
N PHE A 35 15.10 -9.51 -3.63
CA PHE A 35 15.31 -8.31 -4.44
C PHE A 35 14.49 -7.11 -3.88
N LEU A 36 13.22 -7.30 -3.57
CA LEU A 36 12.38 -6.25 -2.97
C LEU A 36 13.00 -5.74 -1.66
N PHE A 37 13.40 -6.64 -0.77
CA PHE A 37 14.01 -6.28 0.51
C PHE A 37 15.35 -5.56 0.34
N THR A 38 16.22 -6.03 -0.54
CA THR A 38 17.53 -5.38 -0.77
C THR A 38 17.39 -3.98 -1.34
N GLN A 39 16.46 -3.77 -2.27
CA GLN A 39 16.16 -2.45 -2.81
C GLN A 39 15.50 -1.54 -1.76
N GLY A 40 14.49 -2.04 -1.06
CA GLY A 40 13.75 -1.24 -0.07
C GLY A 40 14.59 -0.81 1.12
N MET A 41 15.43 -1.69 1.66
CA MET A 41 16.31 -1.37 2.80
C MET A 41 17.36 -0.30 2.47
N GLY A 42 17.61 -0.05 1.19
CA GLY A 42 18.46 1.06 0.75
C GLY A 42 17.96 2.43 1.19
N LEU A 43 16.63 2.58 1.39
CA LEU A 43 16.01 3.83 1.85
C LEU A 43 16.67 4.39 3.12
N PHE A 44 16.97 3.52 4.09
CA PHE A 44 17.55 3.92 5.38
C PHE A 44 19.03 4.32 5.32
N LYS A 45 19.60 4.38 4.12
CA LYS A 45 20.93 4.93 3.83
C LYS A 45 20.85 6.22 3.00
N LYS A 46 19.66 6.73 2.77
CA LYS A 46 19.44 7.96 2.01
C LYS A 46 19.37 9.15 2.96
N PRO A 47 19.91 10.31 2.54
CA PRO A 47 19.80 11.53 3.32
C PRO A 47 18.34 11.96 3.44
N VAL A 48 18.04 12.68 4.51
CA VAL A 48 16.71 13.29 4.72
C VAL A 48 16.45 14.42 3.72
N VAL A 49 17.48 15.21 3.41
CA VAL A 49 17.42 16.29 2.42
C VAL A 49 17.49 15.69 1.01
N GLU A 50 16.85 16.32 0.05
CA GLU A 50 16.91 15.94 -1.36
C GLU A 50 18.34 15.76 -1.86
N GLU A 51 18.62 14.64 -2.56
CA GLU A 51 19.96 14.34 -3.08
C GLU A 51 20.48 15.46 -3.98
N GLY A 52 21.72 15.93 -3.70
CA GLY A 52 22.35 17.01 -4.46
C GLY A 52 22.10 18.39 -3.90
N TYR A 53 21.37 18.51 -2.79
CA TYR A 53 21.12 19.76 -2.08
C TYR A 53 21.55 19.67 -0.62
N GLU A 54 21.75 20.84 -0.01
CA GLU A 54 22.06 21.00 1.41
C GLU A 54 21.13 22.05 2.03
N LEU A 55 20.81 21.87 3.31
CA LEU A 55 20.19 22.89 4.14
C LEU A 55 21.30 23.64 4.88
N VAL A 56 21.26 24.97 4.79
CA VAL A 56 22.27 25.83 5.37
C VAL A 56 21.62 26.95 6.15
N VAL A 57 22.18 27.30 7.29
CA VAL A 57 21.76 28.43 8.12
C VAL A 57 22.93 29.36 8.38
N ASN A 58 22.63 30.55 8.88
CA ASN A 58 23.66 31.50 9.33
C ASN A 58 24.57 30.83 10.38
N SER A 59 25.86 31.17 10.36
CA SER A 59 26.88 30.60 11.28
C SER A 59 26.57 30.84 12.76
N GLN A 60 25.84 31.91 13.09
CA GLN A 60 25.45 32.27 14.45
C GLN A 60 24.14 31.61 14.89
N ASN A 61 23.39 31.01 13.97
CA ASN A 61 22.13 30.32 14.29
C ASN A 61 22.41 29.11 15.20
N PRO A 62 21.78 29.00 16.38
CA PRO A 62 22.04 27.93 17.34
C PRO A 62 21.43 26.58 16.93
N VAL A 63 20.57 26.53 15.91
CA VAL A 63 19.94 25.27 15.46
C VAL A 63 21.00 24.23 15.11
N THR A 64 20.86 23.02 15.67
CA THR A 64 21.79 21.92 15.41
C THR A 64 21.13 20.75 14.69
N PHE A 65 19.82 20.64 14.83
CA PHE A 65 19.03 19.55 14.26
C PHE A 65 17.60 20.01 14.03
N LEU A 66 17.02 19.58 12.91
CA LEU A 66 15.60 19.67 12.60
C LEU A 66 15.09 18.32 12.15
N THR A 67 13.86 17.98 12.48
CA THR A 67 13.21 16.79 11.93
C THR A 67 12.76 17.06 10.49
N PRO A 68 12.59 16.00 9.64
CA PRO A 68 12.05 16.17 8.29
C PRO A 68 10.69 16.89 8.26
N PHE A 69 9.89 16.68 9.29
CA PHE A 69 8.58 17.30 9.44
C PHE A 69 8.70 18.80 9.74
N GLU A 70 9.54 19.22 10.69
CA GLU A 70 9.80 20.63 10.99
C GLU A 70 10.37 21.38 9.79
N VAL A 71 11.28 20.77 9.03
CA VAL A 71 11.80 21.36 7.79
C VAL A 71 10.66 21.61 6.79
N LYS A 72 9.76 20.63 6.62
CA LYS A 72 8.60 20.80 5.74
C LYS A 72 7.70 21.94 6.24
N GLU A 73 7.33 21.97 7.52
CA GLU A 73 6.47 23.01 8.09
C GLU A 73 7.09 24.42 7.94
N ILE A 74 8.42 24.56 8.11
CA ILE A 74 9.12 25.82 7.84
C ILE A 74 8.96 26.21 6.36
N PHE A 75 9.28 25.31 5.42
CA PHE A 75 9.25 25.63 4.00
C PHE A 75 7.83 25.77 3.41
N ASP A 76 6.80 25.31 4.14
CA ASP A 76 5.39 25.49 3.84
C ASP A 76 4.79 26.75 4.52
N TYR A 77 5.61 27.51 5.26
CA TYR A 77 5.20 28.72 6.03
C TYR A 77 4.20 28.43 7.14
N GLU A 78 4.19 27.24 7.71
CA GLU A 78 3.40 26.86 8.89
C GLU A 78 4.16 27.22 10.18
N ILE A 79 5.50 27.20 10.15
CA ILE A 79 6.39 27.68 11.21
C ILE A 79 7.18 28.87 10.67
N GLU A 80 6.91 30.05 11.21
CA GLU A 80 7.50 31.32 10.78
C GLU A 80 8.54 31.87 11.77
N GLU A 81 8.64 31.31 12.98
CA GLU A 81 9.51 31.78 14.04
C GLU A 81 10.37 30.66 14.64
N TRP A 82 11.67 30.93 14.89
CA TRP A 82 12.59 29.97 15.53
C TRP A 82 12.18 29.61 16.96
N SER A 83 11.56 30.57 17.68
CA SER A 83 11.02 30.38 19.04
C SER A 83 9.95 29.29 19.08
N ALA A 84 9.16 29.10 18.02
CA ALA A 84 8.17 28.04 17.93
C ALA A 84 8.80 26.62 17.98
N LEU A 85 10.06 26.52 17.59
CA LEU A 85 10.89 25.31 17.68
C LEU A 85 11.71 25.22 18.98
N GLY A 86 11.55 26.19 19.90
CA GLY A 86 12.33 26.28 21.13
C GLY A 86 13.78 26.71 20.89
N ILE A 87 14.05 27.40 19.79
CA ILE A 87 15.38 27.89 19.40
C ILE A 87 15.41 29.39 19.62
N GLU A 88 16.28 29.86 20.53
CA GLU A 88 16.52 31.29 20.74
C GLU A 88 17.56 31.77 19.71
N ASN A 89 17.13 32.51 18.71
CA ASN A 89 17.97 33.10 17.67
C ASN A 89 17.98 34.62 17.78
N GLU A 90 19.02 35.31 17.27
CA GLU A 90 19.14 36.73 17.26
C GLU A 90 17.99 37.43 16.47
N GLU A 91 17.64 36.80 15.34
CA GLU A 91 16.47 37.17 14.54
C GLU A 91 15.48 35.98 14.62
N ASP A 92 14.30 36.19 15.26
CA ASP A 92 13.34 35.15 15.54
C ASP A 92 12.54 34.74 14.30
N GLU A 93 12.30 35.69 13.39
CA GLU A 93 11.59 35.44 12.12
C GLU A 93 12.44 34.52 11.20
N ILE A 94 11.84 33.43 10.69
CA ILE A 94 12.49 32.51 9.78
C ILE A 94 12.42 33.04 8.36
N MET A 95 13.58 33.37 7.81
CA MET A 95 13.69 33.75 6.40
C MET A 95 14.01 32.54 5.55
N ILE A 96 13.05 32.13 4.72
CA ILE A 96 13.22 30.98 3.81
C ILE A 96 13.92 31.46 2.53
N PHE A 97 15.04 30.81 2.20
CA PHE A 97 15.77 31.05 0.96
C PHE A 97 15.85 29.76 0.12
N ARG A 98 15.32 29.82 -1.08
CA ARG A 98 15.52 28.77 -2.11
C ARG A 98 16.50 29.26 -3.16
N PHE A 99 17.36 28.38 -3.67
CA PHE A 99 18.36 28.75 -4.67
C PHE A 99 17.78 29.51 -5.87
N ASN A 100 16.54 29.17 -6.27
CA ASN A 100 15.84 29.86 -7.37
C ASN A 100 15.50 31.34 -7.05
N ASP A 101 15.54 31.74 -5.78
CA ASP A 101 15.28 33.10 -5.35
C ASP A 101 16.54 33.99 -5.36
N ILE A 102 17.72 33.45 -5.71
CA ILE A 102 19.01 34.13 -5.65
C ILE A 102 19.01 35.49 -6.38
N GLU A 103 18.29 35.59 -7.49
CA GLU A 103 18.17 36.82 -8.28
C GLU A 103 17.59 38.01 -7.51
N ARG A 104 16.84 37.75 -6.45
CA ARG A 104 16.24 38.80 -5.60
C ARG A 104 17.25 39.44 -4.64
N PHE A 105 18.40 38.78 -4.43
CA PHE A 105 19.41 39.14 -3.44
C PHE A 105 20.74 39.55 -4.04
N VAL A 106 20.91 39.45 -5.36
CA VAL A 106 22.11 39.86 -6.06
C VAL A 106 22.02 41.31 -6.51
N MET A 107 23.16 41.99 -6.48
CA MET A 107 23.29 43.40 -6.86
C MET A 107 23.80 43.57 -8.30
N SER A 108 24.45 42.54 -8.86
CA SER A 108 25.01 42.56 -10.20
C SER A 108 24.97 41.17 -10.86
N GLU A 109 24.98 41.14 -12.22
CA GLU A 109 25.03 39.88 -12.97
C GLU A 109 26.36 39.11 -12.76
N GLU A 110 27.41 39.79 -12.33
CA GLU A 110 28.71 39.16 -12.03
C GLU A 110 28.63 38.23 -10.82
N GLU A 111 27.72 38.50 -9.87
CA GLU A 111 27.48 37.66 -8.69
C GLU A 111 26.82 36.32 -9.05
N LEU A 112 26.16 36.22 -10.19
CA LEU A 112 25.54 34.99 -10.72
C LEU A 112 26.51 34.12 -11.55
N GLN A 113 27.73 34.60 -11.78
CA GLN A 113 28.74 33.76 -12.47
C GLN A 113 29.06 32.52 -11.66
N PRO A 114 29.27 31.35 -12.29
CA PRO A 114 29.54 30.10 -11.57
C PRO A 114 30.67 30.16 -10.55
N GLU A 115 31.67 31.00 -10.83
CA GLU A 115 32.84 31.22 -9.97
C GLU A 115 32.52 32.03 -8.70
N ASN A 116 31.48 32.87 -8.73
CA ASN A 116 31.10 33.78 -7.65
C ASN A 116 29.90 33.32 -6.84
N ILE A 117 29.08 32.38 -7.36
CA ILE A 117 27.84 31.93 -6.72
C ILE A 117 28.06 31.46 -5.27
N SER A 118 29.11 30.69 -5.00
CA SER A 118 29.40 30.20 -3.65
C SER A 118 29.61 31.36 -2.66
N ASN A 119 30.41 32.36 -3.04
CA ASN A 119 30.66 33.54 -2.23
C ASN A 119 29.40 34.40 -2.05
N THR A 120 28.62 34.53 -3.10
CA THR A 120 27.34 35.26 -3.08
C THR A 120 26.33 34.59 -2.14
N LEU A 121 26.17 33.28 -2.21
CA LEU A 121 25.31 32.52 -1.28
C LEU A 121 25.77 32.68 0.16
N ASN A 122 27.09 32.53 0.41
CA ASN A 122 27.63 32.67 1.74
C ASN A 122 27.38 34.08 2.30
N ARG A 123 27.59 35.15 1.48
CA ARG A 123 27.27 36.54 1.86
C ARG A 123 25.77 36.72 2.19
N ILE A 124 24.89 36.18 1.39
CA ILE A 124 23.43 36.30 1.61
C ILE A 124 23.07 35.61 2.93
N ILE A 125 23.55 34.40 3.17
CA ILE A 125 23.23 33.62 4.37
C ILE A 125 23.80 34.28 5.63
N GLU A 126 25.04 34.76 5.58
CA GLU A 126 25.66 35.43 6.73
C GLU A 126 25.09 36.82 7.03
N SER A 127 24.43 37.46 6.06
CA SER A 127 23.80 38.79 6.30
C SER A 127 22.43 38.71 6.97
N HIS A 128 21.83 37.52 7.15
CA HIS A 128 20.52 37.30 7.74
C HIS A 128 20.57 36.25 8.84
N PRO A 129 20.57 36.59 10.13
CA PRO A 129 20.67 35.61 11.22
C PRO A 129 19.52 34.60 11.26
N GLY A 130 18.30 34.99 10.83
CA GLY A 130 17.11 34.12 10.80
C GLY A 130 16.99 33.24 9.57
N ILE A 131 17.96 33.24 8.65
CA ILE A 131 17.84 32.53 7.37
C ILE A 131 17.97 31.00 7.48
N ILE A 132 17.11 30.29 6.74
CA ILE A 132 17.29 28.88 6.38
C ILE A 132 17.32 28.75 4.84
N ALA A 133 18.40 28.23 4.31
CA ALA A 133 18.65 28.18 2.88
C ALA A 133 18.67 26.75 2.36
N PHE A 134 17.96 26.49 1.26
CA PHE A 134 18.00 25.25 0.50
C PHE A 134 18.76 25.50 -0.79
N ILE A 135 19.99 25.00 -0.89
CA ILE A 135 20.93 25.29 -1.97
C ILE A 135 21.59 24.04 -2.53
N PRO A 136 21.99 24.03 -3.83
CA PRO A 136 22.73 22.92 -4.40
C PRO A 136 24.07 22.70 -3.71
N LYS A 137 24.36 21.46 -3.34
CA LYS A 137 25.60 21.03 -2.67
C LYS A 137 26.88 21.44 -3.42
N VAL A 138 26.82 21.55 -4.74
CA VAL A 138 27.96 21.92 -5.59
C VAL A 138 28.52 23.30 -5.24
N TYR A 139 27.72 24.19 -4.66
CA TYR A 139 28.12 25.54 -4.25
C TYR A 139 28.58 25.64 -2.79
N VAL A 140 28.44 24.57 -2.02
CA VAL A 140 28.95 24.48 -0.63
C VAL A 140 30.41 24.01 -0.70
N THR A 141 31.34 24.96 -0.79
CA THR A 141 32.78 24.72 -0.90
C THR A 141 33.45 24.66 0.48
N GLU A 142 34.74 24.27 0.55
CA GLU A 142 35.50 24.24 1.82
C GLU A 142 35.64 25.60 2.50
N ASP A 143 35.56 26.70 1.72
CA ASP A 143 35.61 28.08 2.21
C ASP A 143 34.27 28.63 2.68
N PHE A 144 33.20 27.78 2.63
CA PHE A 144 31.84 28.16 3.02
C PHE A 144 31.76 28.29 4.55
N THR A 145 31.45 29.49 5.06
CA THR A 145 31.46 29.78 6.50
C THR A 145 30.13 29.51 7.19
N SER A 146 29.04 29.56 6.41
CA SER A 146 27.71 29.31 6.92
C SER A 146 27.53 27.85 7.35
N LYS A 147 26.65 27.62 8.32
CA LYS A 147 26.47 26.31 8.96
C LYS A 147 25.57 25.38 8.14
N VAL A 148 26.13 24.26 7.69
CA VAL A 148 25.36 23.19 7.06
C VAL A 148 24.64 22.36 8.12
N LEU A 149 23.33 22.17 7.94
CA LEU A 149 22.52 21.29 8.80
C LEU A 149 22.54 19.87 8.28
N ASP A 150 23.21 18.98 9.01
CA ASP A 150 23.16 17.55 8.73
C ASP A 150 21.96 16.91 9.44
N LEU A 151 20.90 16.63 8.68
CA LEU A 151 19.69 15.96 9.19
C LEU A 151 19.86 14.43 9.25
N GLY A 152 21.01 13.91 8.82
CA GLY A 152 21.31 12.48 8.80
C GLY A 152 20.54 11.70 7.75
N GLU A 153 20.38 10.39 8.02
CA GLU A 153 19.70 9.44 7.15
C GLU A 153 18.23 9.26 7.57
N ILE A 154 17.41 8.80 6.63
CA ILE A 154 15.97 8.49 6.88
C ILE A 154 15.89 7.36 7.93
N ARG A 155 15.25 7.64 9.06
CA ARG A 155 15.13 6.67 10.15
C ARG A 155 13.95 5.74 9.94
N PRO A 156 14.08 4.44 10.31
CA PRO A 156 12.95 3.51 10.26
C PRO A 156 11.71 4.00 11.04
N ALA A 157 11.90 4.70 12.16
CA ALA A 157 10.79 5.24 12.95
C ALA A 157 9.98 6.28 12.16
N ASP A 158 10.64 7.18 11.42
CA ASP A 158 9.99 8.21 10.61
C ASP A 158 9.22 7.59 9.44
N PHE A 159 9.73 6.48 8.90
CA PHE A 159 9.06 5.73 7.85
C PHE A 159 7.83 4.97 8.38
N PHE A 160 7.98 4.14 9.42
CA PHE A 160 6.90 3.27 9.90
C PHE A 160 5.81 4.00 10.71
N ALA A 161 6.19 5.02 11.48
CA ALA A 161 5.27 5.79 12.32
C ALA A 161 4.91 7.17 11.73
N GLY A 162 5.54 7.58 10.64
CA GLY A 162 5.26 8.82 9.94
C GLY A 162 3.82 8.87 9.43
N LYS A 163 3.23 10.04 9.54
CA LYS A 163 1.80 10.28 9.24
C LYS A 163 1.57 10.93 7.89
N GLU A 164 2.63 11.26 7.17
CA GLU A 164 2.58 11.98 5.92
C GLU A 164 3.37 11.27 4.83
N TRP A 165 2.80 11.17 3.64
CA TRP A 165 3.44 10.64 2.46
C TRP A 165 3.48 11.71 1.38
N TYR A 166 4.60 12.43 1.31
CA TYR A 166 4.90 13.45 0.31
C TYR A 166 6.34 13.23 -0.21
N PRO A 167 6.57 12.22 -1.05
CA PRO A 167 7.92 11.82 -1.50
C PRO A 167 8.58 12.87 -2.40
N THR A 168 7.81 13.82 -2.92
CA THR A 168 8.28 14.91 -3.79
C THR A 168 8.35 16.26 -3.07
N ALA A 169 8.13 16.28 -1.74
CA ALA A 169 8.28 17.51 -0.97
C ALA A 169 9.74 17.94 -0.92
N THR A 170 9.97 19.22 -1.11
CA THR A 170 11.30 19.84 -1.04
C THR A 170 11.30 20.85 0.10
N PRO A 171 12.36 20.89 0.90
CA PRO A 171 13.66 20.23 0.78
C PRO A 171 13.75 18.83 1.42
N ALA A 172 12.74 18.42 2.20
CA ALA A 172 12.75 17.16 2.94
C ALA A 172 11.53 16.30 2.57
N PRO A 173 11.69 15.30 1.70
CA PRO A 173 10.62 14.39 1.35
C PRO A 173 10.11 13.59 2.55
N GLN A 174 8.79 13.37 2.61
CA GLN A 174 8.11 12.66 3.69
C GLN A 174 7.73 11.25 3.23
N PHE A 175 8.18 10.24 3.96
CA PHE A 175 7.95 8.84 3.63
C PHE A 175 7.14 8.10 4.71
N GLY A 176 6.25 8.78 5.42
CA GLY A 176 5.42 8.16 6.43
C GLY A 176 4.34 7.25 5.83
N ILE A 177 4.36 5.95 6.18
CA ILE A 177 3.49 4.94 5.55
C ILE A 177 2.22 4.64 6.33
N LEU A 178 2.07 5.17 7.54
CA LEU A 178 0.93 4.84 8.40
C LEU A 178 -0.43 5.09 7.72
N PRO A 179 -0.67 6.22 7.03
CA PRO A 179 -1.93 6.46 6.31
C PRO A 179 -2.23 5.40 5.26
N ILE A 180 -1.20 4.97 4.53
CA ILE A 180 -1.31 4.03 3.41
C ILE A 180 -1.59 2.61 3.90
N ILE A 181 -0.96 2.21 5.02
CA ILE A 181 -1.26 0.92 5.69
C ILE A 181 -2.71 0.92 6.18
N LEU A 182 -3.12 1.95 6.89
CA LEU A 182 -4.48 2.07 7.42
C LEU A 182 -5.51 2.11 6.30
N GLY A 183 -5.25 2.86 5.22
CA GLY A 183 -6.11 2.89 4.05
C GLY A 183 -6.28 1.50 3.41
N THR A 184 -5.20 0.73 3.28
CA THR A 184 -5.26 -0.64 2.77
C THR A 184 -6.11 -1.53 3.66
N LEU A 185 -5.93 -1.44 4.97
CA LEU A 185 -6.70 -2.23 5.94
C LEU A 185 -8.17 -1.84 5.96
N TRP A 186 -8.49 -0.55 5.96
CA TRP A 186 -9.87 -0.05 5.95
C TRP A 186 -10.66 -0.53 4.74
N VAL A 187 -10.11 -0.35 3.53
CA VAL A 187 -10.78 -0.76 2.28
C VAL A 187 -10.93 -2.28 2.21
N SER A 188 -9.88 -3.02 2.56
CA SER A 188 -9.91 -4.49 2.51
C SER A 188 -10.88 -5.09 3.54
N LEU A 189 -10.89 -4.55 4.77
CA LEU A 189 -11.83 -4.97 5.80
C LEU A 189 -13.28 -4.67 5.39
N GLY A 190 -13.54 -3.45 4.89
CA GLY A 190 -14.84 -3.05 4.38
C GLY A 190 -15.32 -3.96 3.25
N ALA A 191 -14.44 -4.29 2.31
CA ALA A 191 -14.73 -5.19 1.20
C ALA A 191 -15.15 -6.58 1.68
N ILE A 192 -14.41 -7.16 2.62
CA ILE A 192 -14.72 -8.50 3.14
C ILE A 192 -15.99 -8.51 3.99
N LEU A 193 -16.21 -7.49 4.81
CA LEU A 193 -17.45 -7.36 5.60
C LEU A 193 -18.68 -7.30 4.69
N LEU A 194 -18.59 -6.71 3.50
CA LEU A 194 -19.64 -6.70 2.50
C LEU A 194 -19.71 -8.03 1.74
N ALA A 195 -18.60 -8.53 1.23
CA ALA A 195 -18.57 -9.70 0.35
C ALA A 195 -18.90 -11.01 1.06
N LEU A 196 -18.47 -11.19 2.31
CA LEU A 196 -18.59 -12.47 3.02
C LEU A 196 -20.04 -12.90 3.24
N PRO A 197 -20.94 -12.07 3.80
CA PRO A 197 -22.33 -12.49 4.04
C PRO A 197 -23.06 -12.81 2.74
N PHE A 198 -22.90 -11.98 1.70
CA PHE A 198 -23.54 -12.20 0.41
C PHE A 198 -22.94 -13.40 -0.32
N GLY A 199 -21.61 -13.52 -0.34
CA GLY A 199 -20.88 -14.61 -0.99
C GLY A 199 -21.23 -15.96 -0.36
N LEU A 200 -21.26 -16.03 0.97
CA LEU A 200 -21.60 -17.27 1.68
C LEU A 200 -23.07 -17.63 1.49
N ALA A 201 -23.99 -16.65 1.53
CA ALA A 201 -25.41 -16.90 1.27
C ALA A 201 -25.64 -17.47 -0.14
N VAL A 202 -24.98 -16.91 -1.16
CA VAL A 202 -25.08 -17.41 -2.54
C VAL A 202 -24.44 -18.79 -2.67
N ALA A 203 -23.29 -19.04 -2.02
CA ALA A 203 -22.63 -20.34 -2.02
C ALA A 203 -23.53 -21.45 -1.41
N ILE A 204 -24.15 -21.17 -0.25
CA ILE A 204 -25.09 -22.09 0.38
C ILE A 204 -26.30 -22.33 -0.52
N TYR A 205 -26.85 -21.26 -1.10
CA TYR A 205 -27.97 -21.37 -2.02
C TYR A 205 -27.65 -22.27 -3.21
N LEU A 206 -26.50 -22.06 -3.87
CA LEU A 206 -26.06 -22.85 -5.02
C LEU A 206 -25.75 -24.31 -4.66
N ALA A 207 -25.16 -24.54 -3.47
CA ALA A 207 -24.76 -25.89 -3.06
C ALA A 207 -25.95 -26.75 -2.62
N GLU A 208 -26.93 -26.16 -1.89
CA GLU A 208 -27.95 -26.93 -1.15
C GLU A 208 -29.38 -26.69 -1.60
N LEU A 209 -29.71 -25.53 -2.16
CA LEU A 209 -31.09 -25.13 -2.41
C LEU A 209 -31.43 -24.96 -3.89
N ALA A 210 -30.46 -24.61 -4.71
CA ALA A 210 -30.71 -24.30 -6.12
C ALA A 210 -31.10 -25.55 -6.91
N ASN A 211 -32.23 -25.47 -7.65
CA ASN A 211 -32.57 -26.50 -8.63
C ASN A 211 -31.59 -26.44 -9.83
N GLN A 212 -31.56 -27.51 -10.64
CA GLN A 212 -30.60 -27.59 -11.77
C GLN A 212 -30.76 -26.45 -12.80
N ARG A 213 -31.94 -25.89 -12.97
CA ARG A 213 -32.17 -24.81 -13.94
C ARG A 213 -31.56 -23.51 -13.44
N ILE A 214 -31.80 -23.18 -12.18
CA ILE A 214 -31.23 -22.00 -11.52
C ILE A 214 -29.68 -22.10 -11.40
N TYR A 215 -29.19 -23.27 -11.02
CA TYR A 215 -27.78 -23.53 -10.94
C TYR A 215 -27.06 -23.31 -12.29
N LYS A 216 -27.60 -23.87 -13.38
CA LYS A 216 -27.04 -23.70 -14.72
C LYS A 216 -27.05 -22.24 -15.22
N LEU A 217 -27.85 -21.38 -14.63
CA LEU A 217 -27.86 -19.97 -14.96
C LEU A 217 -26.92 -19.15 -14.05
N LEU A 218 -27.02 -19.35 -12.73
CA LEU A 218 -26.28 -18.52 -11.76
C LEU A 218 -24.79 -18.86 -11.71
N LYS A 219 -24.40 -20.14 -11.78
CA LYS A 219 -22.99 -20.53 -11.70
C LYS A 219 -22.14 -19.90 -12.81
N PRO A 220 -22.51 -19.99 -14.10
CA PRO A 220 -21.78 -19.30 -15.15
C PRO A 220 -21.78 -17.77 -14.99
N THR A 221 -22.87 -17.18 -14.48
CA THR A 221 -22.92 -15.73 -14.23
C THR A 221 -21.88 -15.32 -13.19
N VAL A 222 -21.75 -16.07 -12.09
CA VAL A 222 -20.71 -15.83 -11.08
C VAL A 222 -19.31 -16.01 -11.68
N GLU A 223 -19.10 -17.03 -12.51
CA GLU A 223 -17.81 -17.27 -13.16
C GLU A 223 -17.45 -16.16 -14.17
N LEU A 224 -18.45 -15.65 -14.91
CA LEU A 224 -18.23 -14.50 -15.82
C LEU A 224 -17.79 -13.24 -15.06
N LEU A 225 -18.35 -12.97 -13.88
CA LEU A 225 -17.90 -11.86 -13.04
C LEU A 225 -16.41 -11.96 -12.68
N ALA A 226 -15.90 -13.17 -12.44
CA ALA A 226 -14.49 -13.39 -12.17
C ALA A 226 -13.58 -13.02 -13.37
N GLY A 227 -14.10 -13.10 -14.59
CA GLY A 227 -13.39 -12.79 -15.83
C GLY A 227 -13.34 -11.31 -16.20
N ILE A 228 -14.07 -10.44 -15.50
CA ILE A 228 -14.08 -8.99 -15.80
C ILE A 228 -12.77 -8.38 -15.32
N PRO A 229 -12.05 -7.62 -16.21
CA PRO A 229 -10.83 -6.92 -15.81
C PRO A 229 -11.07 -5.89 -14.70
N SER A 230 -10.12 -5.75 -13.75
CA SER A 230 -10.26 -4.82 -12.61
C SER A 230 -10.47 -3.36 -13.02
N VAL A 231 -9.87 -2.93 -14.12
CA VAL A 231 -10.07 -1.58 -14.68
C VAL A 231 -11.53 -1.31 -15.02
N VAL A 232 -12.27 -2.33 -15.53
CA VAL A 232 -13.69 -2.18 -15.85
C VAL A 232 -14.51 -2.00 -14.57
N TYR A 233 -14.19 -2.74 -13.51
CA TYR A 233 -14.81 -2.54 -12.20
C TYR A 233 -14.50 -1.15 -11.63
N GLY A 234 -13.25 -0.68 -11.76
CA GLY A 234 -12.86 0.66 -11.35
C GLY A 234 -13.61 1.75 -12.11
N PHE A 235 -13.73 1.61 -13.43
CA PHE A 235 -14.50 2.54 -14.26
C PHE A 235 -15.98 2.55 -13.90
N PHE A 236 -16.60 1.37 -13.71
CA PHE A 236 -17.98 1.28 -13.22
C PHE A 236 -18.12 1.95 -11.85
N GLY A 237 -17.18 1.71 -10.96
CA GLY A 237 -17.14 2.34 -9.63
C GLY A 237 -17.12 3.85 -9.72
N LEU A 238 -16.22 4.39 -10.54
CA LEU A 238 -16.05 5.83 -10.73
C LEU A 238 -17.32 6.50 -11.30
N VAL A 239 -17.95 5.86 -12.31
CA VAL A 239 -19.09 6.47 -13.02
C VAL A 239 -20.42 6.25 -12.29
N VAL A 240 -20.58 5.14 -11.56
CA VAL A 240 -21.86 4.76 -10.93
C VAL A 240 -21.80 4.85 -9.41
N ILE A 241 -20.87 4.15 -8.77
CA ILE A 241 -20.84 4.01 -7.30
C ILE A 241 -20.42 5.33 -6.63
N VAL A 242 -19.37 5.97 -7.13
CA VAL A 242 -18.85 7.25 -6.60
C VAL A 242 -19.93 8.34 -6.56
N PRO A 243 -20.67 8.64 -7.67
CA PRO A 243 -21.75 9.62 -7.63
C PRO A 243 -22.92 9.21 -6.75
N MET A 244 -23.21 7.91 -6.62
CA MET A 244 -24.25 7.42 -5.72
C MET A 244 -23.90 7.68 -4.25
N ILE A 245 -22.65 7.42 -3.86
CA ILE A 245 -22.15 7.70 -2.51
C ILE A 245 -22.15 9.20 -2.24
N GLN A 246 -21.59 10.00 -3.16
CA GLN A 246 -21.53 11.45 -3.04
C GLN A 246 -22.91 12.06 -2.76
N LYS A 247 -23.89 11.70 -3.58
CA LYS A 247 -25.27 12.20 -3.43
C LYS A 247 -25.97 11.60 -2.21
N GLY A 248 -25.77 10.32 -1.94
CA GLY A 248 -26.45 9.62 -0.85
C GLY A 248 -26.04 10.08 0.54
N PHE A 249 -24.80 10.46 0.70
CA PHE A 249 -24.23 10.95 1.98
C PHE A 249 -23.99 12.47 2.00
N GLY A 250 -24.27 13.19 0.91
CA GLY A 250 -24.04 14.63 0.81
C GLY A 250 -22.57 15.05 0.93
N LEU A 251 -21.66 14.23 0.42
CA LEU A 251 -20.21 14.44 0.53
C LEU A 251 -19.71 15.45 -0.52
N PRO A 252 -18.64 16.19 -0.23
CA PRO A 252 -17.99 17.08 -1.20
C PRO A 252 -17.40 16.30 -2.38
N VAL A 253 -16.83 15.09 -2.11
CA VAL A 253 -16.30 14.15 -3.10
C VAL A 253 -16.87 12.76 -2.83
N GLY A 254 -17.05 11.96 -3.86
CA GLY A 254 -17.60 10.61 -3.74
C GLY A 254 -16.55 9.51 -3.79
N GLU A 255 -15.32 9.85 -4.18
CA GLU A 255 -14.16 8.96 -4.16
C GLU A 255 -13.73 8.74 -2.70
N THR A 256 -14.10 7.59 -2.17
CA THR A 256 -13.98 7.29 -0.74
C THR A 256 -13.56 5.85 -0.50
N GLY A 257 -13.12 5.54 0.72
CA GLY A 257 -12.86 4.17 1.15
C GLY A 257 -14.08 3.25 1.02
N LEU A 258 -15.30 3.79 1.17
CA LEU A 258 -16.54 3.04 0.99
C LEU A 258 -16.73 2.63 -0.49
N ALA A 259 -16.46 3.53 -1.43
CA ALA A 259 -16.51 3.21 -2.86
C ALA A 259 -15.53 2.07 -3.21
N GLY A 260 -14.29 2.18 -2.70
CA GLY A 260 -13.29 1.12 -2.81
C GLY A 260 -13.76 -0.19 -2.20
N SER A 261 -14.31 -0.17 -0.99
CA SER A 261 -14.82 -1.36 -0.29
C SER A 261 -15.96 -2.06 -1.06
N ILE A 262 -16.89 -1.31 -1.63
CA ILE A 262 -17.99 -1.87 -2.43
C ILE A 262 -17.43 -2.54 -3.69
N ILE A 263 -16.57 -1.87 -4.44
CA ILE A 263 -16.02 -2.41 -5.69
C ILE A 263 -15.17 -3.65 -5.40
N LEU A 264 -14.28 -3.60 -4.40
CA LEU A 264 -13.50 -4.77 -3.99
C LEU A 264 -14.39 -5.91 -3.48
N GLY A 265 -15.44 -5.58 -2.75
CA GLY A 265 -16.42 -6.55 -2.30
C GLY A 265 -17.05 -7.30 -3.47
N ILE A 266 -17.54 -6.58 -4.50
CA ILE A 266 -18.10 -7.18 -5.72
C ILE A 266 -17.06 -8.08 -6.42
N MET A 267 -15.81 -7.64 -6.50
CA MET A 267 -14.73 -8.41 -7.14
C MET A 267 -14.32 -9.66 -6.34
N ALA A 268 -14.51 -9.66 -5.02
CA ALA A 268 -14.21 -10.81 -4.16
C ALA A 268 -15.32 -11.86 -4.18
N LEU A 269 -16.58 -11.48 -4.48
CA LEU A 269 -17.74 -12.37 -4.50
C LEU A 269 -17.52 -13.66 -5.29
N PRO A 270 -17.06 -13.65 -6.56
CA PRO A 270 -16.91 -14.87 -7.33
C PRO A 270 -15.98 -15.88 -6.68
N THR A 271 -14.86 -15.41 -6.11
CA THR A 271 -13.88 -16.27 -5.42
C THR A 271 -14.50 -16.88 -4.16
N ILE A 272 -15.16 -16.07 -3.33
CA ILE A 272 -15.78 -16.54 -2.09
C ILE A 272 -16.92 -17.52 -2.41
N ILE A 273 -17.77 -17.20 -3.38
CA ILE A 273 -18.90 -18.05 -3.78
C ILE A 273 -18.39 -19.40 -4.28
N THR A 274 -17.51 -19.41 -5.27
CA THR A 274 -17.08 -20.64 -5.95
C THR A 274 -16.37 -21.59 -4.99
N ILE A 275 -15.41 -21.10 -4.22
CA ILE A 275 -14.63 -21.95 -3.31
C ILE A 275 -15.49 -22.42 -2.13
N SER A 276 -16.36 -21.56 -1.59
CA SER A 276 -17.28 -21.96 -0.51
C SER A 276 -18.32 -22.98 -1.01
N GLU A 277 -18.85 -22.82 -2.23
CA GLU A 277 -19.76 -23.79 -2.84
C GLU A 277 -19.09 -25.15 -3.00
N ASP A 278 -17.87 -25.18 -3.56
CA ASP A 278 -17.11 -26.43 -3.75
C ASP A 278 -16.85 -27.12 -2.40
N ALA A 279 -16.51 -26.36 -1.36
CA ALA A 279 -16.35 -26.87 0.00
C ALA A 279 -17.65 -27.47 0.57
N LEU A 280 -18.78 -26.80 0.40
CA LEU A 280 -20.09 -27.29 0.84
C LEU A 280 -20.50 -28.56 0.07
N ARG A 281 -20.26 -28.63 -1.23
CA ARG A 281 -20.55 -29.81 -2.07
C ARG A 281 -19.66 -31.00 -1.75
N SER A 282 -18.45 -30.78 -1.23
CA SER A 282 -17.52 -31.85 -0.85
C SER A 282 -17.98 -32.69 0.35
N VAL A 283 -18.99 -32.21 1.10
CA VAL A 283 -19.54 -32.94 2.26
C VAL A 283 -20.16 -34.26 1.82
N PRO A 284 -19.76 -35.43 2.40
CA PRO A 284 -20.27 -36.73 2.01
C PRO A 284 -21.79 -36.83 2.14
N ARG A 285 -22.45 -37.45 1.15
CA ARG A 285 -23.91 -37.65 1.15
C ARG A 285 -24.39 -38.42 2.38
N ALA A 286 -23.61 -39.41 2.85
CA ALA A 286 -23.91 -40.18 4.05
C ALA A 286 -24.10 -39.30 5.30
N MET A 287 -23.35 -38.21 5.45
CA MET A 287 -23.52 -37.25 6.55
C MET A 287 -24.87 -36.52 6.50
N ARG A 288 -25.30 -36.14 5.28
CA ARG A 288 -26.58 -35.49 5.04
C ARG A 288 -27.76 -36.42 5.34
N GLU A 289 -27.69 -37.66 4.80
CA GLU A 289 -28.69 -38.71 4.99
C GLU A 289 -28.82 -39.12 6.47
N ALA A 290 -27.67 -39.26 7.18
CA ALA A 290 -27.69 -39.56 8.61
C ALA A 290 -28.37 -38.46 9.44
N SER A 291 -28.12 -37.18 9.12
CA SER A 291 -28.78 -36.06 9.80
C SER A 291 -30.29 -36.07 9.60
N LEU A 292 -30.73 -36.29 8.36
CA LEU A 292 -32.16 -36.39 8.04
C LEU A 292 -32.84 -37.61 8.68
N ALA A 293 -32.15 -38.76 8.75
CA ALA A 293 -32.62 -39.97 9.43
C ALA A 293 -32.80 -39.77 10.94
N LEU A 294 -32.06 -38.88 11.58
CA LEU A 294 -32.21 -38.47 12.97
C LEU A 294 -33.34 -37.44 13.18
N GLY A 295 -34.11 -37.12 12.14
CA GLY A 295 -35.25 -36.20 12.21
C GLY A 295 -34.92 -34.74 12.04
N ALA A 296 -33.68 -34.37 11.67
CA ALA A 296 -33.33 -33.01 11.35
C ALA A 296 -34.02 -32.56 10.05
N ASN A 297 -34.51 -31.32 10.01
CA ASN A 297 -34.99 -30.76 8.74
C ASN A 297 -33.80 -30.33 7.86
N HIS A 298 -34.08 -30.04 6.59
CA HIS A 298 -33.02 -29.66 5.62
C HIS A 298 -32.16 -28.50 6.10
N TRP A 299 -32.79 -27.45 6.66
CA TRP A 299 -32.09 -26.28 7.16
C TRP A 299 -31.21 -26.59 8.39
N GLN A 300 -31.71 -27.45 9.27
CA GLN A 300 -30.91 -27.93 10.42
C GLN A 300 -29.67 -28.73 9.95
N THR A 301 -29.83 -29.54 8.92
CA THR A 301 -28.72 -30.27 8.31
C THR A 301 -27.67 -29.31 7.73
N VAL A 302 -28.09 -28.26 7.04
CA VAL A 302 -27.19 -27.25 6.49
C VAL A 302 -26.34 -26.60 7.59
N TYR A 303 -26.96 -26.00 8.60
CA TYR A 303 -26.19 -25.20 9.56
C TYR A 303 -25.53 -26.01 10.68
N LYS A 304 -26.04 -27.23 11.03
CA LYS A 304 -25.45 -28.07 12.08
C LYS A 304 -24.48 -29.13 11.59
N VAL A 305 -24.54 -29.50 10.31
CA VAL A 305 -23.73 -30.59 9.76
C VAL A 305 -22.86 -30.09 8.60
N ILE A 306 -23.47 -29.53 7.56
CA ILE A 306 -22.77 -29.20 6.31
C ILE A 306 -21.79 -28.04 6.51
N ILE A 307 -22.23 -26.89 7.05
CA ILE A 307 -21.38 -25.73 7.28
C ILE A 307 -20.22 -26.05 8.25
N PRO A 308 -20.45 -26.68 9.42
CA PRO A 308 -19.36 -27.04 10.31
C PRO A 308 -18.33 -28.00 9.69
N TYR A 309 -18.77 -28.94 8.86
CA TYR A 309 -17.88 -29.85 8.13
C TYR A 309 -17.06 -29.10 7.07
N ALA A 310 -17.69 -28.20 6.33
CA ALA A 310 -17.07 -27.42 5.25
C ALA A 310 -16.27 -26.21 5.73
N ILE A 311 -16.24 -25.92 7.04
CA ILE A 311 -15.68 -24.68 7.61
C ILE A 311 -14.25 -24.39 7.15
N SER A 312 -13.41 -25.42 6.99
CA SER A 312 -12.04 -25.26 6.53
C SER A 312 -11.94 -24.75 5.08
N GLY A 313 -12.83 -25.25 4.22
CA GLY A 313 -12.91 -24.78 2.82
C GLY A 313 -13.53 -23.39 2.71
N ILE A 314 -14.56 -23.10 3.51
CA ILE A 314 -15.14 -21.75 3.60
C ILE A 314 -14.08 -20.74 4.10
N THR A 315 -13.30 -21.11 5.08
CA THR A 315 -12.21 -20.24 5.56
C THR A 315 -11.14 -20.01 4.49
N ALA A 316 -10.78 -21.05 3.73
CA ALA A 316 -9.87 -20.89 2.60
C ALA A 316 -10.43 -19.91 1.54
N ALA A 317 -11.74 -19.96 1.26
CA ALA A 317 -12.40 -19.01 0.38
C ALA A 317 -12.28 -17.56 0.87
N VAL A 318 -12.46 -17.35 2.17
CA VAL A 318 -12.32 -16.03 2.81
C VAL A 318 -10.87 -15.52 2.72
N VAL A 319 -9.88 -16.39 3.01
CA VAL A 319 -8.45 -16.03 2.91
C VAL A 319 -8.09 -15.58 1.50
N LEU A 320 -8.52 -16.33 0.50
CA LEU A 320 -8.28 -16.00 -0.90
C LEU A 320 -8.99 -14.70 -1.32
N GLY A 321 -10.20 -14.47 -0.81
CA GLY A 321 -10.92 -13.21 -1.00
C GLY A 321 -10.19 -12.01 -0.38
N ILE A 322 -9.67 -12.16 0.85
CA ILE A 322 -8.87 -11.15 1.54
C ILE A 322 -7.58 -10.85 0.75
N GLY A 323 -6.85 -11.90 0.36
CA GLY A 323 -5.61 -11.74 -0.40
C GLY A 323 -5.82 -10.97 -1.70
N ARG A 324 -6.94 -11.24 -2.41
CA ARG A 324 -7.32 -10.49 -3.61
C ARG A 324 -7.65 -9.04 -3.30
N ALA A 325 -8.40 -8.77 -2.22
CA ALA A 325 -8.79 -7.40 -1.84
C ALA A 325 -7.58 -6.55 -1.45
N ILE A 326 -6.62 -7.10 -0.68
CA ILE A 326 -5.41 -6.37 -0.27
C ILE A 326 -4.49 -6.06 -1.45
N GLY A 327 -4.40 -6.98 -2.42
CA GLY A 327 -3.53 -6.83 -3.59
C GLY A 327 -4.14 -6.06 -4.76
N GLU A 328 -5.42 -5.64 -4.67
CA GLU A 328 -6.07 -4.95 -5.78
C GLU A 328 -5.53 -3.52 -5.94
N THR A 329 -5.21 -3.18 -7.17
CA THR A 329 -4.49 -1.96 -7.52
C THR A 329 -5.37 -0.99 -8.31
N MET A 330 -5.77 -1.39 -9.52
CA MET A 330 -6.36 -0.46 -10.49
C MET A 330 -7.77 -0.01 -10.14
N ALA A 331 -8.62 -0.94 -9.67
CA ALA A 331 -9.96 -0.58 -9.30
C ALA A 331 -9.98 0.40 -8.11
N VAL A 332 -9.13 0.15 -7.10
CA VAL A 332 -9.00 1.00 -5.91
C VAL A 332 -8.44 2.38 -6.29
N LEU A 333 -7.37 2.42 -7.08
CA LEU A 333 -6.76 3.67 -7.56
C LEU A 333 -7.78 4.63 -8.19
N MET A 334 -8.79 4.07 -8.88
CA MET A 334 -9.80 4.86 -9.59
C MET A 334 -10.91 5.41 -8.68
N VAL A 335 -11.18 4.79 -7.51
CA VAL A 335 -12.43 5.09 -6.77
C VAL A 335 -12.22 5.57 -5.33
N THR A 336 -10.97 5.61 -4.81
CA THR A 336 -10.70 5.97 -3.41
C THR A 336 -10.19 7.38 -3.18
N GLY A 337 -9.99 8.18 -4.23
CA GLY A 337 -9.54 9.56 -4.14
C GLY A 337 -8.07 9.77 -3.84
N ASN A 338 -7.31 8.70 -3.58
CA ASN A 338 -5.84 8.66 -3.43
C ASN A 338 -5.23 9.67 -2.45
N ALA A 339 -5.94 10.07 -1.41
CA ALA A 339 -5.42 10.95 -0.38
C ALA A 339 -4.53 10.18 0.62
N ALA A 340 -3.30 10.63 0.81
CA ALA A 340 -2.34 10.02 1.74
C ALA A 340 -2.52 10.58 3.17
N ILE A 341 -3.75 10.57 3.67
CA ILE A 341 -4.14 11.00 5.01
C ILE A 341 -4.55 9.80 5.87
N ILE A 342 -4.45 9.92 7.19
CA ILE A 342 -4.93 8.89 8.11
C ILE A 342 -6.47 8.87 8.05
N PRO A 343 -7.08 7.78 7.53
CA PRO A 343 -8.53 7.70 7.41
C PRO A 343 -9.16 7.48 8.80
N THR A 344 -10.13 8.31 9.15
CA THR A 344 -10.95 8.15 10.37
C THR A 344 -12.27 7.46 10.06
N SER A 345 -12.68 7.49 8.80
CA SER A 345 -13.95 6.93 8.29
C SER A 345 -13.77 6.33 6.89
N LEU A 346 -14.63 5.36 6.55
CA LEU A 346 -14.76 4.87 5.17
C LEU A 346 -15.37 5.91 4.21
N LEU A 347 -15.94 7.00 4.71
CA LEU A 347 -16.51 8.07 3.88
C LEU A 347 -15.48 9.12 3.47
N GLU A 348 -14.23 8.94 3.87
CA GLU A 348 -13.11 9.82 3.48
C GLU A 348 -12.34 9.22 2.31
N PRO A 349 -11.71 10.09 1.48
CA PRO A 349 -10.70 9.66 0.52
C PRO A 349 -9.53 9.01 1.26
N LEU A 350 -8.93 7.99 0.65
CA LEU A 350 -7.78 7.31 1.21
C LEU A 350 -6.91 6.70 0.12
N ARG A 351 -5.71 6.29 0.50
CA ARG A 351 -4.74 5.69 -0.40
C ARG A 351 -4.33 4.31 0.11
N THR A 352 -4.11 3.37 -0.82
CA THR A 352 -3.66 2.00 -0.48
C THR A 352 -2.25 1.75 -0.97
N ILE A 353 -1.54 0.78 -0.36
CA ILE A 353 -0.18 0.40 -0.76
C ILE A 353 -0.08 0.05 -2.25
N PRO A 354 -0.91 -0.86 -2.82
CA PRO A 354 -0.81 -1.18 -4.22
C PRO A 354 -1.08 0.01 -5.15
N ALA A 355 -2.05 0.87 -4.79
CA ALA A 355 -2.38 2.05 -5.56
C ALA A 355 -1.22 3.07 -5.55
N THR A 356 -0.56 3.27 -4.41
CA THR A 356 0.63 4.14 -4.29
C THR A 356 1.76 3.66 -5.19
N ILE A 357 2.11 2.36 -5.11
CA ILE A 357 3.17 1.78 -5.94
C ILE A 357 2.85 1.96 -7.43
N ALA A 358 1.61 1.68 -7.85
CA ALA A 358 1.23 1.77 -9.25
C ALA A 358 1.20 3.22 -9.78
N ALA A 359 0.80 4.17 -8.95
CA ALA A 359 0.73 5.57 -9.33
C ALA A 359 2.12 6.21 -9.44
N GLU A 360 3.06 5.87 -8.55
CA GLU A 360 4.28 6.65 -8.37
C GLU A 360 5.54 5.96 -8.91
N LEU A 361 5.54 4.61 -9.09
CA LEU A 361 6.76 3.89 -9.49
C LEU A 361 7.29 4.31 -10.86
N GLY A 362 6.41 4.72 -11.77
CA GLY A 362 6.79 5.18 -13.10
C GLY A 362 7.49 6.54 -13.12
N GLU A 363 7.24 7.37 -12.12
CA GLU A 363 7.76 8.73 -12.00
C GLU A 363 8.97 8.82 -11.06
N ALA A 364 9.15 7.84 -10.18
CA ALA A 364 10.23 7.82 -9.20
C ALA A 364 11.60 7.58 -9.88
N PRO A 365 12.59 8.46 -9.67
CA PRO A 365 13.94 8.27 -10.20
C PRO A 365 14.58 6.98 -9.68
N LYS A 366 15.11 6.15 -10.58
CA LYS A 366 15.73 4.87 -10.23
C LYS A 366 16.89 5.07 -9.26
N GLY A 367 16.86 4.34 -8.15
CA GLY A 367 17.89 4.41 -7.10
C GLY A 367 17.75 5.57 -6.13
N GLY A 368 16.82 6.51 -6.35
CA GLY A 368 16.49 7.59 -5.42
C GLY A 368 15.72 7.10 -4.19
N ALA A 369 15.58 7.96 -3.18
CA ALA A 369 14.86 7.66 -1.94
C ALA A 369 13.39 7.26 -2.21
N HIS A 370 12.69 8.01 -3.05
CA HIS A 370 11.31 7.71 -3.45
C HIS A 370 11.17 6.31 -4.05
N TYR A 371 12.05 5.96 -5.01
CA TYR A 371 12.07 4.63 -5.63
C TYR A 371 12.25 3.52 -4.60
N GLN A 372 13.22 3.67 -3.68
CA GLN A 372 13.49 2.70 -2.62
C GLN A 372 12.34 2.60 -1.62
N ALA A 373 11.67 3.72 -1.30
CA ALA A 373 10.49 3.73 -0.44
C ALA A 373 9.34 2.91 -1.04
N LEU A 374 9.11 3.02 -2.36
CA LEU A 374 8.09 2.21 -3.05
C LEU A 374 8.41 0.70 -3.04
N PHE A 375 9.69 0.31 -3.15
CA PHE A 375 10.10 -1.08 -2.97
C PHE A 375 9.86 -1.57 -1.54
N LEU A 376 10.11 -0.72 -0.55
CA LEU A 376 9.85 -1.06 0.85
C LEU A 376 8.34 -1.19 1.12
N LEU A 377 7.48 -0.37 0.48
CA LEU A 377 6.03 -0.58 0.48
C LEU A 377 5.64 -1.95 -0.07
N GLY A 378 6.29 -2.40 -1.15
CA GLY A 378 6.10 -3.75 -1.69
C GLY A 378 6.47 -4.86 -0.69
N CYS A 379 7.55 -4.69 0.07
CA CYS A 379 7.93 -5.61 1.16
C CYS A 379 6.87 -5.65 2.25
N ILE A 380 6.34 -4.48 2.64
CA ILE A 380 5.32 -4.37 3.69
C ILE A 380 4.03 -5.04 3.23
N LEU A 381 3.61 -4.82 1.99
CA LEU A 381 2.45 -5.49 1.41
C LEU A 381 2.61 -7.01 1.44
N PHE A 382 3.78 -7.53 1.07
CA PHE A 382 4.10 -8.95 1.16
C PHE A 382 4.00 -9.47 2.60
N VAL A 383 4.61 -8.78 3.56
CA VAL A 383 4.56 -9.17 4.98
C VAL A 383 3.13 -9.10 5.53
N MET A 384 2.37 -8.06 5.19
CA MET A 384 0.95 -7.93 5.59
C MET A 384 0.11 -9.11 5.07
N THR A 385 0.24 -9.44 3.79
CA THR A 385 -0.51 -10.57 3.19
C THR A 385 -0.09 -11.89 3.83
N LEU A 386 1.20 -12.09 4.09
CA LEU A 386 1.72 -13.28 4.77
C LEU A 386 1.15 -13.41 6.19
N ILE A 387 1.17 -12.35 6.99
CA ILE A 387 0.64 -12.34 8.37
C ILE A 387 -0.86 -12.66 8.36
N ILE A 388 -1.63 -12.05 7.47
CA ILE A 388 -3.07 -12.29 7.38
C ILE A 388 -3.35 -13.73 7.00
N ASN A 389 -2.67 -14.27 5.97
CA ASN A 389 -2.85 -15.65 5.54
C ASN A 389 -2.51 -16.64 6.65
N LEU A 390 -1.37 -16.48 7.34
CA LEU A 390 -0.97 -17.32 8.46
C LEU A 390 -1.94 -17.20 9.65
N SER A 391 -2.45 -16.01 9.93
CA SER A 391 -3.42 -15.78 11.03
C SER A 391 -4.72 -16.53 10.78
N VAL A 392 -5.23 -16.47 9.55
CA VAL A 392 -6.47 -17.19 9.19
C VAL A 392 -6.26 -18.70 9.21
N GLU A 393 -5.11 -19.19 8.71
CA GLU A 393 -4.76 -20.61 8.75
C GLU A 393 -4.66 -21.12 10.20
N TYR A 394 -4.01 -20.37 11.07
CA TYR A 394 -3.90 -20.70 12.50
C TYR A 394 -5.27 -20.79 13.20
N ILE A 395 -6.15 -19.81 12.96
CA ILE A 395 -7.50 -19.80 13.53
C ILE A 395 -8.31 -21.02 13.08
N THR A 396 -8.14 -21.41 11.79
CA THR A 396 -8.87 -22.53 11.20
C THR A 396 -8.35 -23.88 11.71
N SER A 397 -7.04 -24.03 11.85
CA SER A 397 -6.42 -25.27 12.34
C SER A 397 -6.83 -25.57 13.78
N LYS A 398 -6.95 -24.54 14.63
CA LYS A 398 -7.34 -24.69 16.04
C LYS A 398 -8.79 -25.14 16.23
N LYS A 399 -9.68 -24.94 15.25
CA LYS A 399 -11.06 -25.44 15.29
C LYS A 399 -11.20 -26.91 14.85
N LYS A 400 -10.16 -27.53 14.33
CA LYS A 400 -10.13 -28.93 13.93
C LYS A 400 -9.74 -29.92 15.05
N ASN A 401 -9.14 -29.39 16.12
CA ASN A 401 -8.82 -30.12 17.35
C ASN A 401 -9.86 -29.77 18.43
#